data_40b2572fe16cd7052fe50cc1f22c1696
#
_entry.id   40b2572fe16cd7052fe50cc1f22c1696
#
_cell.length_a   1.000
_cell.length_b   1.000
_cell.length_c   1.000
_cell.angle_alpha   90.00
_cell.angle_beta   90.00
_cell.angle_gamma   90.00
#
_symmetry.space_group_name_H-M   'P 1'
#
loop_
_entity.id
_entity.type
_entity.pdbx_description
1 polymer ?
#
loop_
_entity_poly.entity_id
_entity_poly.type
_entity_poly.pdbx_seq_one_letter_code
_entity_poly.pdbx_strand_id
1 'polypeptide(L)'
;MNTISLNLATSILTAIVTASLGAYYTASESAKANERSDRQRFVDGAQQTAQETTQLLIKSYEELQRFNDAARKSEKGWDDFLASEGFTKFSAFEQEWHKNLIALYFKVSRYYGKATAQQLLSLANFELNPTDSQSKESRGQESSLMLAWGEAFRANASTVILQGEATKFFNNKSSVFDNLGSVMKETNEAKTNSQRATEIYGQHVINFLGILDSNLTQLGALEVKVVSTPSTAVEK
;
A
#
# COMPACT_ATOMS: atom_id res chain seq x y z
N MET A 1 -10.86 -11.64 78.91
CA MET A 1 -10.24 -11.14 77.67
C MET A 1 -11.36 -10.43 76.89
N ASN A 2 -11.11 -9.18 76.53
CA ASN A 2 -12.13 -8.21 76.18
C ASN A 2 -12.81 -8.47 74.86
N THR A 3 -14.09 -8.64 74.78
CA THR A 3 -14.96 -8.72 73.62
C THR A 3 -14.77 -7.50 72.66
N ILE A 4 -14.36 -6.38 73.23
CA ILE A 4 -14.05 -5.12 72.50
C ILE A 4 -12.86 -5.28 71.54
N SER A 5 -11.81 -5.99 71.94
CA SER A 5 -10.62 -6.20 71.12
C SER A 5 -10.86 -7.14 69.92
N LEU A 6 -11.76 -8.11 70.09
CA LEU A 6 -12.13 -9.04 69.03
C LEU A 6 -12.96 -8.36 67.91
N ASN A 7 -13.90 -7.51 68.30
CA ASN A 7 -14.76 -6.76 67.39
C ASN A 7 -13.93 -5.72 66.59
N LEU A 8 -12.92 -5.09 67.20
CA LEU A 8 -12.03 -4.15 66.52
C LEU A 8 -11.15 -4.88 65.49
N ALA A 9 -10.61 -6.03 65.84
CA ALA A 9 -9.79 -6.84 64.95
C ALA A 9 -10.56 -7.36 63.74
N THR A 10 -11.80 -7.81 63.93
CA THR A 10 -12.68 -8.25 62.84
C THR A 10 -13.08 -7.09 61.93
N SER A 11 -13.38 -5.91 62.48
CA SER A 11 -13.69 -4.71 61.66
C SER A 11 -12.54 -4.27 60.82
N ILE A 12 -11.31 -4.28 61.33
CA ILE A 12 -10.10 -3.92 60.60
C ILE A 12 -9.82 -4.95 59.50
N LEU A 13 -9.95 -6.23 59.80
CA LEU A 13 -9.74 -7.28 58.82
C LEU A 13 -10.77 -7.20 57.67
N THR A 14 -12.05 -6.97 58.00
CA THR A 14 -13.10 -6.78 57.00
C THR A 14 -12.85 -5.55 56.13
N ALA A 15 -12.43 -4.44 56.73
CA ALA A 15 -12.06 -3.22 55.97
C ALA A 15 -10.88 -3.44 55.01
N ILE A 16 -9.84 -4.16 55.45
CA ILE A 16 -8.69 -4.48 54.60
C ILE A 16 -9.08 -5.40 53.44
N VAL A 17 -9.87 -6.43 53.71
CA VAL A 17 -10.34 -7.37 52.66
C VAL A 17 -11.24 -6.64 51.65
N THR A 18 -12.17 -5.81 52.13
CA THR A 18 -13.03 -5.02 51.22
C THR A 18 -12.27 -4.03 50.39
N ALA A 19 -11.29 -3.34 50.98
CA ALA A 19 -10.43 -2.38 50.27
C ALA A 19 -9.56 -3.09 49.22
N SER A 20 -8.97 -4.24 49.52
CA SER A 20 -8.17 -5.02 48.58
C SER A 20 -8.96 -5.61 47.45
N LEU A 21 -10.19 -6.13 47.74
CA LEU A 21 -11.11 -6.58 46.69
C LEU A 21 -11.56 -5.41 45.80
N GLY A 22 -11.88 -4.26 46.36
CA GLY A 22 -12.24 -3.05 45.60
C GLY A 22 -11.12 -2.58 44.72
N ALA A 23 -9.86 -2.53 45.23
CA ALA A 23 -8.69 -2.17 44.44
C ALA A 23 -8.41 -3.17 43.31
N TYR A 24 -8.58 -4.47 43.58
CA TYR A 24 -8.41 -5.50 42.54
C TYR A 24 -9.47 -5.37 41.43
N TYR A 25 -10.74 -5.15 41.82
CA TYR A 25 -11.82 -4.94 40.85
C TYR A 25 -11.60 -3.70 40.01
N THR A 26 -11.22 -2.58 40.62
CA THR A 26 -10.94 -1.32 39.88
C THR A 26 -9.72 -1.46 38.94
N ALA A 27 -8.68 -2.13 39.39
CA ALA A 27 -7.50 -2.41 38.53
C ALA A 27 -7.86 -3.34 37.36
N SER A 28 -8.66 -4.37 37.60
CA SER A 28 -9.12 -5.30 36.56
C SER A 28 -10.03 -4.62 35.53
N GLU A 29 -10.99 -3.79 35.97
CA GLU A 29 -11.84 -3.03 35.03
C GLU A 29 -11.04 -1.96 34.27
N SER A 30 -10.09 -1.29 34.93
CA SER A 30 -9.18 -0.35 34.28
C SER A 30 -8.30 -1.02 33.23
N ALA A 31 -7.75 -2.21 33.52
CA ALA A 31 -6.97 -2.98 32.57
C ALA A 31 -7.80 -3.39 31.34
N LYS A 32 -9.04 -3.86 31.53
CA LYS A 32 -9.96 -4.20 30.45
C LYS A 32 -10.36 -2.97 29.63
N ALA A 33 -10.59 -1.83 30.25
CA ALA A 33 -10.91 -0.58 29.58
C ALA A 33 -9.72 -0.09 28.72
N ASN A 34 -8.50 -0.20 29.24
CA ASN A 34 -7.29 0.14 28.50
C ASN A 34 -7.07 -0.81 27.31
N GLU A 35 -7.26 -2.12 27.48
CA GLU A 35 -7.16 -3.09 26.40
C GLU A 35 -8.16 -2.81 25.27
N ARG A 36 -9.41 -2.47 25.61
CA ARG A 36 -10.43 -2.08 24.61
C ARG A 36 -10.04 -0.79 23.89
N SER A 37 -9.55 0.21 24.62
CA SER A 37 -9.09 1.46 24.04
C SER A 37 -7.90 1.27 23.08
N ASP A 38 -6.93 0.44 23.46
CA ASP A 38 -5.76 0.16 22.61
C ASP A 38 -6.13 -0.63 21.35
N ARG A 39 -7.07 -1.60 21.48
CA ARG A 39 -7.60 -2.32 20.34
C ARG A 39 -8.36 -1.42 19.38
N GLN A 40 -9.22 -0.54 19.90
CA GLN A 40 -9.94 0.43 19.06
C GLN A 40 -8.96 1.36 18.32
N ARG A 41 -7.95 1.90 19.00
CA ARG A 41 -6.89 2.71 18.38
C ARG A 41 -6.15 1.94 17.28
N PHE A 42 -5.94 0.63 17.46
CA PHE A 42 -5.31 -0.20 16.44
C PHE A 42 -6.19 -0.33 15.19
N VAL A 43 -7.49 -0.60 15.37
CA VAL A 43 -8.47 -0.71 14.26
C VAL A 43 -8.61 0.63 13.53
N ASP A 44 -8.73 1.74 14.28
CA ASP A 44 -8.80 3.08 13.70
C ASP A 44 -7.53 3.40 12.87
N GLY A 45 -6.36 3.05 13.40
CA GLY A 45 -5.09 3.21 12.68
C GLY A 45 -4.98 2.34 11.44
N ALA A 46 -5.51 1.12 11.47
CA ALA A 46 -5.60 0.23 10.32
C ALA A 46 -6.52 0.84 9.24
N GLN A 47 -7.71 1.29 9.64
CA GLN A 47 -8.68 1.91 8.74
C GLN A 47 -8.11 3.17 8.07
N GLN A 48 -7.50 4.06 8.85
CA GLN A 48 -6.84 5.25 8.31
C GLN A 48 -5.73 4.88 7.32
N THR A 49 -4.91 3.87 7.65
CA THR A 49 -3.84 3.38 6.75
C THR A 49 -4.42 2.84 5.45
N ALA A 50 -5.53 2.10 5.49
CA ALA A 50 -6.21 1.61 4.29
C ALA A 50 -6.71 2.77 3.41
N GLN A 51 -7.32 3.80 4.02
CA GLN A 51 -7.80 4.98 3.30
C GLN A 51 -6.66 5.75 2.63
N GLU A 52 -5.58 6.04 3.36
CA GLU A 52 -4.40 6.72 2.81
C GLU A 52 -3.78 5.92 1.65
N THR A 53 -3.69 4.60 1.81
CA THR A 53 -3.16 3.71 0.77
C THR A 53 -4.06 3.71 -0.46
N THR A 54 -5.37 3.62 -0.27
CA THR A 54 -6.36 3.65 -1.37
C THR A 54 -6.25 4.96 -2.16
N GLN A 55 -6.23 6.11 -1.47
CA GLN A 55 -6.11 7.41 -2.12
C GLN A 55 -4.81 7.54 -2.93
N LEU A 56 -3.68 7.11 -2.35
CA LEU A 56 -2.39 7.16 -3.04
C LEU A 56 -2.36 6.27 -4.28
N LEU A 57 -2.86 5.04 -4.18
CA LEU A 57 -2.82 4.08 -5.28
C LEU A 57 -3.79 4.42 -6.42
N ILE A 58 -4.99 4.90 -6.11
CA ILE A 58 -5.93 5.37 -7.13
C ILE A 58 -5.34 6.57 -7.86
N LYS A 59 -4.83 7.57 -7.13
CA LYS A 59 -4.19 8.74 -7.72
C LYS A 59 -3.00 8.34 -8.60
N SER A 60 -2.20 7.37 -8.16
CA SER A 60 -1.06 6.90 -8.95
C SER A 60 -1.48 6.25 -10.27
N TYR A 61 -2.56 5.48 -10.26
CA TYR A 61 -3.10 4.89 -11.47
C TYR A 61 -3.64 5.95 -12.44
N GLU A 62 -4.37 6.95 -11.94
CA GLU A 62 -4.86 8.07 -12.75
C GLU A 62 -3.72 8.87 -13.40
N GLU A 63 -2.66 9.19 -12.64
CA GLU A 63 -1.51 9.92 -13.18
C GLU A 63 -0.74 9.09 -14.22
N LEU A 64 -0.62 7.77 -14.01
CA LEU A 64 0.00 6.88 -14.98
C LEU A 64 -0.85 6.76 -16.27
N GLN A 65 -2.18 6.75 -16.15
CA GLN A 65 -3.07 6.81 -17.32
C GLN A 65 -2.92 8.12 -18.09
N ARG A 66 -2.85 9.26 -17.39
CA ARG A 66 -2.60 10.56 -18.03
C ARG A 66 -1.26 10.57 -18.75
N PHE A 67 -0.23 10.00 -18.13
CA PHE A 67 1.08 9.86 -18.74
C PHE A 67 1.03 8.96 -19.99
N ASN A 68 0.33 7.83 -19.92
CA ASN A 68 0.11 6.94 -21.07
C ASN A 68 -0.59 7.67 -22.23
N ASP A 69 -1.65 8.41 -21.94
CA ASP A 69 -2.37 9.17 -22.95
C ASP A 69 -1.51 10.25 -23.60
N ALA A 70 -0.72 10.96 -22.79
CA ALA A 70 0.22 11.96 -23.29
C ALA A 70 1.33 11.33 -24.14
N ALA A 71 1.88 10.20 -23.70
CA ALA A 71 2.90 9.45 -24.42
C ALA A 71 2.39 8.97 -25.79
N ARG A 72 1.16 8.43 -25.85
CA ARG A 72 0.56 7.92 -27.10
C ARG A 72 0.18 9.00 -28.10
N LYS A 73 -0.04 10.22 -27.65
CA LYS A 73 -0.39 11.39 -28.48
C LYS A 73 0.81 12.26 -28.83
N SER A 74 1.97 11.95 -28.25
CA SER A 74 3.17 12.77 -28.47
C SER A 74 3.67 12.61 -29.90
N GLU A 75 3.76 13.71 -30.62
CA GLU A 75 4.46 13.80 -31.92
C GLU A 75 5.90 14.33 -31.75
N LYS A 76 6.28 14.66 -30.51
CA LYS A 76 7.56 15.25 -30.14
C LYS A 76 8.54 14.19 -29.72
N GLY A 77 9.84 14.47 -29.94
CA GLY A 77 10.91 13.63 -29.43
C GLY A 77 10.95 13.62 -27.88
N TRP A 78 11.76 12.71 -27.35
CA TRP A 78 11.87 12.52 -25.90
C TRP A 78 12.26 13.79 -25.15
N ASP A 79 13.24 14.53 -25.66
CA ASP A 79 13.73 15.76 -25.00
C ASP A 79 12.63 16.84 -24.89
N ASP A 80 11.89 17.06 -25.99
CA ASP A 80 10.76 17.99 -25.99
C ASP A 80 9.59 17.52 -25.10
N PHE A 81 9.41 16.21 -25.00
CA PHE A 81 8.41 15.62 -24.10
C PHE A 81 8.79 15.84 -22.64
N LEU A 82 10.07 15.64 -22.28
CA LEU A 82 10.58 15.90 -20.93
C LEU A 82 10.45 17.38 -20.53
N ALA A 83 10.60 18.30 -21.49
CA ALA A 83 10.43 19.74 -21.26
C ALA A 83 8.95 20.17 -21.15
N SER A 84 8.01 19.27 -21.40
CA SER A 84 6.58 19.58 -21.34
C SER A 84 6.08 19.80 -19.92
N GLU A 85 5.12 20.69 -19.77
CA GLU A 85 4.45 20.92 -18.47
C GLU A 85 3.79 19.64 -17.92
N GLY A 86 3.24 18.80 -18.80
CA GLY A 86 2.62 17.53 -18.43
C GLY A 86 3.62 16.57 -17.78
N PHE A 87 4.82 16.44 -18.37
CA PHE A 87 5.87 15.59 -17.80
C PHE A 87 6.43 16.17 -16.49
N THR A 88 6.60 17.48 -16.41
CA THR A 88 7.06 18.15 -15.18
C THR A 88 6.11 17.86 -14.01
N LYS A 89 4.78 17.96 -14.24
CA LYS A 89 3.77 17.62 -13.23
C LYS A 89 3.80 16.14 -12.84
N PHE A 90 3.93 15.26 -13.83
CA PHE A 90 4.04 13.82 -13.60
C PHE A 90 5.29 13.48 -12.79
N SER A 91 6.44 14.03 -13.13
CA SER A 91 7.70 13.78 -12.41
C SER A 91 7.66 14.28 -10.96
N ALA A 92 7.06 15.44 -10.71
CA ALA A 92 6.84 15.95 -9.35
C ALA A 92 5.92 15.00 -8.55
N PHE A 93 4.84 14.53 -9.17
CA PHE A 93 3.96 13.53 -8.57
C PHE A 93 4.70 12.22 -8.26
N GLU A 94 5.50 11.70 -9.20
CA GLU A 94 6.26 10.46 -9.04
C GLU A 94 7.22 10.52 -7.83
N GLN A 95 7.92 11.63 -7.66
CA GLN A 95 8.81 11.82 -6.51
C GLN A 95 8.05 11.80 -5.18
N GLU A 96 6.89 12.46 -5.12
CA GLU A 96 6.04 12.46 -3.95
C GLU A 96 5.43 11.07 -3.70
N TRP A 97 4.99 10.40 -4.75
CA TRP A 97 4.43 9.05 -4.69
C TRP A 97 5.43 8.06 -4.09
N HIS A 98 6.69 8.06 -4.54
CA HIS A 98 7.74 7.19 -4.00
C HIS A 98 7.95 7.41 -2.49
N LYS A 99 8.02 8.67 -2.04
CA LYS A 99 8.16 9.00 -0.60
C LYS A 99 6.99 8.47 0.22
N ASN A 100 5.78 8.71 -0.29
CA ASN A 100 4.55 8.28 0.39
C ASN A 100 4.41 6.76 0.40
N LEU A 101 4.81 6.06 -0.67
CA LEU A 101 4.79 4.60 -0.74
C LEU A 101 5.70 3.98 0.31
N ILE A 102 6.91 4.53 0.51
CA ILE A 102 7.83 4.09 1.57
C ILE A 102 7.20 4.31 2.95
N ALA A 103 6.61 5.48 3.21
CA ALA A 103 5.94 5.75 4.48
C ALA A 103 4.76 4.78 4.72
N LEU A 104 3.97 4.51 3.68
CA LEU A 104 2.86 3.55 3.75
C LEU A 104 3.32 2.12 3.95
N TYR A 105 4.47 1.71 3.39
CA TYR A 105 5.04 0.39 3.64
C TYR A 105 5.16 0.10 5.13
N PHE A 106 5.70 1.04 5.92
CA PHE A 106 5.82 0.86 7.37
C PHE A 106 4.48 0.84 8.09
N LYS A 107 3.52 1.69 7.67
CA LYS A 107 2.17 1.68 8.24
C LYS A 107 1.43 0.38 7.92
N VAL A 108 1.46 -0.06 6.66
CA VAL A 108 0.85 -1.33 6.23
C VAL A 108 1.53 -2.51 6.92
N SER A 109 2.85 -2.51 7.05
CA SER A 109 3.58 -3.55 7.79
C SER A 109 3.14 -3.66 9.24
N ARG A 110 2.86 -2.52 9.88
CA ARG A 110 2.42 -2.46 11.28
C ARG A 110 1.01 -3.00 11.48
N TYR A 111 0.07 -2.65 10.60
CA TYR A 111 -1.36 -2.95 10.79
C TYR A 111 -1.83 -4.21 10.05
N TYR A 112 -1.20 -4.51 8.91
CA TYR A 112 -1.62 -5.59 8.01
C TYR A 112 -0.55 -6.68 7.83
N GLY A 113 0.61 -6.50 8.46
CA GLY A 113 1.71 -7.45 8.43
C GLY A 113 2.69 -7.24 7.28
N LYS A 114 3.89 -7.81 7.47
CA LYS A 114 5.04 -7.64 6.55
C LYS A 114 4.76 -8.21 5.15
N ALA A 115 4.06 -9.34 5.06
CA ALA A 115 3.74 -9.97 3.77
C ALA A 115 2.86 -9.06 2.90
N THR A 116 1.84 -8.40 3.49
CA THR A 116 1.00 -7.42 2.79
C THR A 116 1.81 -6.19 2.37
N ALA A 117 2.68 -5.68 3.26
CA ALA A 117 3.53 -4.53 2.93
C ALA A 117 4.52 -4.82 1.79
N GLN A 118 5.05 -6.04 1.70
CA GLN A 118 5.95 -6.45 0.63
C GLN A 118 5.31 -6.41 -0.76
N GLN A 119 4.00 -6.49 -0.86
CA GLN A 119 3.29 -6.31 -2.14
C GLN A 119 3.27 -4.85 -2.61
N LEU A 120 3.37 -3.87 -1.69
CA LEU A 120 3.59 -2.47 -2.07
C LEU A 120 5.01 -2.25 -2.58
N LEU A 121 5.98 -2.72 -1.82
CA LEU A 121 7.39 -2.44 -2.01
C LEU A 121 8.21 -3.68 -1.65
N SER A 122 8.83 -4.33 -2.62
CA SER A 122 9.77 -5.43 -2.36
C SER A 122 11.13 -4.86 -1.97
N LEU A 123 11.46 -4.91 -0.69
CA LEU A 123 12.78 -4.49 -0.18
C LEU A 123 13.93 -5.37 -0.68
N ALA A 124 13.65 -6.60 -1.13
CA ALA A 124 14.66 -7.49 -1.71
C ALA A 124 15.33 -6.90 -2.96
N ASN A 125 14.67 -5.96 -3.64
CA ASN A 125 15.23 -5.28 -4.81
C ASN A 125 16.16 -4.11 -4.45
N PHE A 126 16.25 -3.73 -3.17
CA PHE A 126 17.16 -2.70 -2.66
C PHE A 126 18.46 -3.28 -2.09
N GLU A 127 18.59 -4.60 -1.97
CA GLU A 127 19.88 -5.22 -1.64
C GLU A 127 20.80 -5.08 -2.85
N LEU A 128 21.65 -4.07 -2.77
CA LEU A 128 22.73 -3.73 -3.71
C LEU A 128 23.87 -4.76 -3.63
N ASN A 129 23.58 -6.03 -3.89
CA ASN A 129 24.61 -7.02 -4.12
C ASN A 129 24.57 -7.50 -5.57
N PRO A 130 25.43 -6.93 -6.46
CA PRO A 130 25.47 -7.30 -7.87
C PRO A 130 26.11 -8.67 -8.14
N THR A 131 26.49 -9.42 -7.10
CA THR A 131 27.35 -10.62 -7.26
C THR A 131 26.61 -11.96 -7.37
N ASP A 132 25.28 -12.03 -7.17
CA ASP A 132 24.56 -13.31 -7.27
C ASP A 132 23.66 -13.37 -8.52
N SER A 133 24.32 -13.65 -9.65
CA SER A 133 23.66 -13.94 -10.95
C SER A 133 22.94 -15.29 -11.01
N GLN A 134 22.95 -16.08 -9.93
CA GLN A 134 22.48 -17.48 -9.94
C GLN A 134 21.14 -17.73 -9.25
N SER A 135 20.44 -16.72 -8.72
CA SER A 135 19.16 -16.94 -8.04
C SER A 135 17.92 -16.50 -8.82
N LYS A 136 18.01 -16.38 -10.15
CA LYS A 136 16.87 -15.93 -10.98
C LYS A 136 15.74 -16.94 -11.16
N GLU A 137 15.94 -18.22 -10.85
CA GLU A 137 14.95 -19.28 -11.15
C GLU A 137 14.02 -19.68 -9.99
N SER A 138 14.22 -19.21 -8.79
CA SER A 138 13.41 -19.66 -7.63
C SER A 138 12.70 -18.57 -6.85
N ARG A 139 12.76 -17.30 -7.29
CA ARG A 139 11.90 -16.26 -6.72
C ARG A 139 10.58 -16.27 -7.47
N GLY A 140 9.59 -16.93 -6.87
CA GLY A 140 8.20 -16.69 -7.24
C GLY A 140 8.00 -15.19 -7.33
N GLN A 141 7.76 -14.70 -8.54
CA GLN A 141 7.74 -13.30 -8.94
C GLN A 141 6.48 -12.65 -8.37
N GLU A 142 6.44 -12.43 -7.05
CA GLU A 142 5.48 -11.50 -6.48
C GLU A 142 5.89 -10.11 -6.97
N SER A 143 5.29 -9.69 -8.09
CA SER A 143 5.48 -8.36 -8.64
C SER A 143 4.93 -7.35 -7.65
N SER A 144 5.81 -6.61 -6.98
CA SER A 144 5.39 -5.51 -6.13
C SER A 144 4.75 -4.41 -7.00
N LEU A 145 3.84 -3.65 -6.42
CA LEU A 145 3.22 -2.48 -7.07
C LEU A 145 4.26 -1.51 -7.63
N MET A 146 5.37 -1.32 -6.91
CA MET A 146 6.47 -0.48 -7.37
C MET A 146 7.15 -1.02 -8.64
N LEU A 147 7.31 -2.33 -8.78
CA LEU A 147 7.85 -2.93 -10.00
C LEU A 147 6.91 -2.74 -11.18
N ALA A 148 5.61 -3.03 -10.97
CA ALA A 148 4.60 -2.86 -12.01
C ALA A 148 4.50 -1.39 -12.48
N TRP A 149 4.60 -0.42 -11.54
CA TRP A 149 4.72 1.00 -11.88
C TRP A 149 5.93 1.28 -12.76
N GLY A 150 7.12 0.80 -12.37
CA GLY A 150 8.35 1.01 -13.13
C GLY A 150 8.31 0.38 -14.52
N GLU A 151 7.64 -0.75 -14.70
CA GLU A 151 7.42 -1.38 -16.01
C GLU A 151 6.48 -0.53 -16.88
N ALA A 152 5.37 -0.07 -16.32
CA ALA A 152 4.44 0.79 -17.02
C ALA A 152 5.08 2.15 -17.40
N PHE A 153 5.86 2.75 -16.50
CA PHE A 153 6.64 3.96 -16.81
C PHE A 153 7.59 3.75 -17.99
N ARG A 154 8.39 2.68 -17.95
CA ARG A 154 9.35 2.35 -19.03
C ARG A 154 8.66 2.11 -20.37
N ALA A 155 7.54 1.41 -20.39
CA ALA A 155 6.77 1.17 -21.60
C ALA A 155 6.22 2.48 -22.20
N ASN A 156 5.76 3.40 -21.35
CA ASN A 156 5.31 4.73 -21.78
C ASN A 156 6.46 5.58 -22.32
N ALA A 157 7.61 5.60 -21.65
CA ALA A 157 8.81 6.29 -22.11
C ALA A 157 9.28 5.77 -23.47
N SER A 158 9.32 4.44 -23.65
CA SER A 158 9.66 3.83 -24.94
C SER A 158 8.71 4.25 -26.06
N THR A 159 7.41 4.40 -25.74
CA THR A 159 6.41 4.88 -26.73
C THR A 159 6.74 6.28 -27.20
N VAL A 160 7.09 7.22 -26.30
CA VAL A 160 7.46 8.59 -26.69
C VAL A 160 8.73 8.60 -27.56
N ILE A 161 9.75 7.82 -27.18
CA ILE A 161 11.01 7.73 -27.94
C ILE A 161 10.73 7.26 -29.36
N LEU A 162 10.03 6.14 -29.52
CA LEU A 162 9.74 5.56 -30.84
C LEU A 162 8.85 6.48 -31.70
N GLN A 163 7.89 7.18 -31.11
CA GLN A 163 7.10 8.16 -31.85
C GLN A 163 7.93 9.36 -32.31
N GLY A 164 8.84 9.85 -31.47
CA GLY A 164 9.78 10.93 -31.85
C GLY A 164 10.69 10.51 -32.98
N GLU A 165 11.21 9.28 -32.97
CA GLU A 165 12.01 8.73 -34.05
C GLU A 165 11.20 8.57 -35.35
N ALA A 166 9.97 8.05 -35.24
CA ALA A 166 9.07 7.96 -36.37
C ALA A 166 8.79 9.34 -37.00
N THR A 167 8.53 10.36 -36.20
CA THR A 167 8.30 11.73 -36.67
C THR A 167 9.51 12.29 -37.37
N LYS A 168 10.74 12.09 -36.84
CA LYS A 168 11.99 12.48 -37.51
C LYS A 168 12.16 11.75 -38.83
N PHE A 169 11.84 10.47 -38.90
CA PHE A 169 11.92 9.67 -40.12
C PHE A 169 10.98 10.21 -41.19
N PHE A 170 9.72 10.54 -40.87
CA PHE A 170 8.74 11.11 -41.82
C PHE A 170 9.12 12.49 -42.31
N ASN A 171 9.80 13.28 -41.47
CA ASN A 171 10.23 14.62 -41.87
C ASN A 171 11.48 14.63 -42.76
N ASN A 172 12.26 13.54 -42.78
CA ASN A 172 13.48 13.41 -43.52
C ASN A 172 13.21 12.72 -44.88
N LYS A 173 12.89 13.49 -45.92
CA LYS A 173 12.34 13.05 -47.21
C LYS A 173 13.23 12.11 -48.07
N SER A 174 14.40 11.62 -47.62
CA SER A 174 15.40 11.03 -48.54
C SER A 174 15.54 9.51 -48.57
N SER A 175 14.81 8.71 -47.75
CA SER A 175 14.94 7.23 -47.80
C SER A 175 13.67 6.47 -47.37
N VAL A 176 12.51 6.85 -47.90
CA VAL A 176 11.25 6.72 -47.14
C VAL A 176 10.55 5.38 -47.31
N PHE A 177 10.78 4.57 -48.32
CA PHE A 177 9.81 3.48 -48.61
C PHE A 177 10.18 2.10 -48.02
N ASP A 178 11.46 1.75 -47.89
CA ASP A 178 11.85 0.40 -47.51
C ASP A 178 11.68 0.07 -46.00
N ASN A 179 11.67 1.09 -45.11
CA ASN A 179 11.60 0.90 -43.65
C ASN A 179 10.31 1.45 -43.00
N LEU A 180 9.39 2.03 -43.77
CA LEU A 180 8.17 2.64 -43.27
C LEU A 180 7.31 1.66 -42.50
N GLY A 181 7.16 0.45 -43.06
CA GLY A 181 6.34 -0.60 -42.44
C GLY A 181 6.86 -1.06 -41.08
N SER A 182 8.20 -1.16 -40.90
CA SER A 182 8.78 -1.57 -39.61
C SER A 182 8.61 -0.47 -38.54
N VAL A 183 8.89 0.78 -38.89
CA VAL A 183 8.73 1.92 -37.96
C VAL A 183 7.29 2.07 -37.49
N MET A 184 6.31 1.96 -38.38
CA MET A 184 4.88 1.99 -38.02
C MET A 184 4.50 0.82 -37.13
N LYS A 185 4.99 -0.39 -37.44
CA LYS A 185 4.73 -1.60 -36.65
C LYS A 185 5.30 -1.45 -35.23
N GLU A 186 6.56 -1.07 -35.08
CA GLU A 186 7.25 -0.89 -33.81
C GLU A 186 6.56 0.19 -32.96
N THR A 187 6.16 1.30 -33.58
CA THR A 187 5.43 2.37 -32.88
C THR A 187 4.05 1.90 -32.38
N ASN A 188 3.31 1.11 -33.18
CA ASN A 188 2.03 0.56 -32.76
C ASN A 188 2.18 -0.50 -31.68
N GLU A 189 3.18 -1.35 -31.78
CA GLU A 189 3.52 -2.33 -30.71
C GLU A 189 3.89 -1.62 -29.41
N ALA A 190 4.68 -0.56 -29.45
CA ALA A 190 5.01 0.23 -28.26
C ALA A 190 3.76 0.85 -27.62
N LYS A 191 2.86 1.43 -28.41
CA LYS A 191 1.57 1.96 -27.92
C LYS A 191 0.71 0.89 -27.24
N THR A 192 0.65 -0.30 -27.82
CA THR A 192 -0.09 -1.43 -27.27
C THR A 192 0.54 -1.92 -25.97
N ASN A 193 1.86 -2.04 -25.95
CA ASN A 193 2.61 -2.47 -24.77
C ASN A 193 2.50 -1.48 -23.62
N SER A 194 2.54 -0.17 -23.90
CA SER A 194 2.39 0.86 -22.85
C SER A 194 0.99 0.85 -22.24
N GLN A 195 -0.03 0.70 -23.07
CA GLN A 195 -1.41 0.56 -22.58
C GLN A 195 -1.55 -0.68 -21.71
N ARG A 196 -1.09 -1.85 -22.20
CA ARG A 196 -1.15 -3.11 -21.46
C ARG A 196 -0.41 -3.03 -20.12
N ALA A 197 0.79 -2.45 -20.10
CA ALA A 197 1.56 -2.31 -18.86
C ALA A 197 0.84 -1.40 -17.84
N THR A 198 0.20 -0.31 -18.31
CA THR A 198 -0.62 0.57 -17.46
C THR A 198 -1.85 -0.17 -16.90
N GLU A 199 -2.51 -0.97 -17.72
CA GLU A 199 -3.66 -1.80 -17.28
C GLU A 199 -3.24 -2.86 -16.25
N ILE A 200 -2.09 -3.52 -16.45
CA ILE A 200 -1.52 -4.48 -15.50
C ILE A 200 -1.24 -3.80 -14.16
N TYR A 201 -0.65 -2.60 -14.15
CA TYR A 201 -0.48 -1.85 -12.91
C TYR A 201 -1.83 -1.58 -12.23
N GLY A 202 -2.85 -1.14 -12.97
CA GLY A 202 -4.21 -0.94 -12.43
C GLY A 202 -4.79 -2.21 -11.81
N GLN A 203 -4.58 -3.37 -12.44
CA GLN A 203 -5.02 -4.65 -11.88
C GLN A 203 -4.30 -4.99 -10.58
N HIS A 204 -2.99 -4.72 -10.47
CA HIS A 204 -2.24 -4.89 -9.22
C HIS A 204 -2.78 -3.97 -8.11
N VAL A 205 -3.12 -2.71 -8.44
CA VAL A 205 -3.75 -1.79 -7.49
C VAL A 205 -5.07 -2.36 -6.99
N ILE A 206 -5.97 -2.79 -7.86
CA ILE A 206 -7.27 -3.34 -7.48
C ILE A 206 -7.11 -4.58 -6.58
N ASN A 207 -6.23 -5.50 -6.96
CA ASN A 207 -5.97 -6.72 -6.19
C ASN A 207 -5.44 -6.40 -4.79
N PHE A 208 -4.50 -5.46 -4.69
CA PHE A 208 -3.94 -5.04 -3.41
C PHE A 208 -4.98 -4.37 -2.50
N LEU A 209 -5.82 -3.50 -3.05
CA LEU A 209 -6.91 -2.88 -2.29
C LEU A 209 -7.92 -3.91 -1.80
N GLY A 210 -8.20 -4.96 -2.59
CA GLY A 210 -9.04 -6.09 -2.16
C GLY A 210 -8.43 -6.86 -0.99
N ILE A 211 -7.11 -7.04 -0.95
CA ILE A 211 -6.42 -7.66 0.18
C ILE A 211 -6.52 -6.79 1.45
N LEU A 212 -6.33 -5.46 1.32
CA LEU A 212 -6.48 -4.55 2.46
C LEU A 212 -7.90 -4.56 3.02
N ASP A 213 -8.91 -4.52 2.17
CA ASP A 213 -10.33 -4.56 2.55
C ASP A 213 -10.69 -5.87 3.26
N SER A 214 -10.23 -7.01 2.73
CA SER A 214 -10.41 -8.32 3.35
C SER A 214 -9.78 -8.39 4.74
N ASN A 215 -8.55 -7.90 4.89
CA ASN A 215 -7.86 -7.86 6.17
C ASN A 215 -8.56 -6.93 7.18
N LEU A 216 -9.03 -5.76 6.73
CA LEU A 216 -9.76 -4.81 7.56
C LEU A 216 -11.09 -5.41 8.04
N THR A 217 -11.80 -6.11 7.16
CA THR A 217 -13.03 -6.83 7.51
C THR A 217 -12.79 -7.89 8.58
N GLN A 218 -11.68 -8.64 8.48
CA GLN A 218 -11.31 -9.63 9.49
C GLN A 218 -11.00 -8.99 10.84
N LEU A 219 -10.30 -7.85 10.86
CA LEU A 219 -10.03 -7.11 12.10
C LEU A 219 -11.33 -6.63 12.76
N GLY A 220 -12.27 -6.06 12.00
CA GLY A 220 -13.58 -5.66 12.50
C GLY A 220 -14.44 -6.83 12.99
N ALA A 221 -14.43 -7.97 12.31
CA ALA A 221 -15.16 -9.17 12.72
C ALA A 221 -14.63 -9.76 14.05
N LEU A 222 -13.32 -9.67 14.29
CA LEU A 222 -12.74 -10.08 15.57
C LEU A 222 -13.19 -9.17 16.72
N GLU A 223 -13.35 -7.89 16.49
CA GLU A 223 -13.83 -6.92 17.46
C GLU A 223 -15.28 -7.20 17.85
N VAL A 224 -16.16 -7.43 16.88
CA VAL A 224 -17.59 -7.76 17.10
C VAL A 224 -17.76 -9.05 17.90
N LYS A 225 -16.96 -10.08 17.65
CA LYS A 225 -17.02 -11.34 18.42
C LYS A 225 -16.67 -11.16 19.89
N VAL A 226 -15.76 -10.26 20.23
CA VAL A 226 -15.37 -9.98 21.63
C VAL A 226 -16.46 -9.22 22.38
N VAL A 227 -17.19 -8.33 21.69
CA VAL A 227 -18.29 -7.54 22.30
C VAL A 227 -19.57 -8.37 22.47
N SER A 228 -19.80 -9.36 21.60
CA SER A 228 -21.02 -10.17 21.60
C SER A 228 -21.00 -11.39 22.51
N THR A 229 -19.92 -11.61 23.29
CA THR A 229 -19.98 -12.67 24.34
C THR A 229 -20.86 -12.17 25.46
N PRO A 230 -22.11 -12.67 25.62
CA PRO A 230 -22.95 -12.25 26.72
C PRO A 230 -22.26 -12.68 28.00
N SER A 231 -22.08 -11.75 28.92
CA SER A 231 -21.79 -12.05 30.31
C SER A 231 -22.88 -13.04 30.76
N THR A 232 -22.54 -14.31 30.89
CA THR A 232 -23.39 -15.29 31.49
C THR A 232 -23.66 -14.77 32.90
N ALA A 233 -24.82 -14.14 33.06
CA ALA A 233 -25.37 -13.83 34.35
C ALA A 233 -25.40 -15.15 35.14
N VAL A 234 -24.62 -15.18 36.18
CA VAL A 234 -24.74 -16.23 37.20
C VAL A 234 -26.11 -16.01 37.85
N GLU A 235 -27.13 -16.69 37.34
CA GLU A 235 -28.34 -16.93 38.10
C GLU A 235 -28.08 -18.04 39.11
N LYS A 236 -28.33 -17.67 40.36
CA LYS A 236 -28.52 -18.40 41.62
C LYS A 236 -27.33 -18.39 42.55
#